data_271c9a6ecf63bf23d01a7a74e5962d78
#
_entry.id   271c9a6ecf63bf23d01a7a74e5962d78
#
_cell.length_a   1.000
_cell.length_b   1.000
_cell.length_c   1.000
_cell.angle_alpha   90.00
_cell.angle_beta   90.00
_cell.angle_gamma   90.00
#
_symmetry.space_group_name_H-M   'P 1'
#
loop_
_entity.id
_entity.type
_entity.pdbx_description
1 polymer ?
#
loop_
_entity_poly.entity_id
_entity_poly.type
_entity_poly.pdbx_seq_one_letter_code
_entity_poly.pdbx_strand_id
1 'polypeptide(L)'
;EEKVVTAAMDQAWDTMMPLNTTSNYTRFICDQIYDRLTQTNADGSIEGRLAESWTVNDASDAVTFKLHEDAVWSDGEPVTAEDVVFSYQMYSDPSVEAKSRYHLEYIAGVDDSGAELSEDSIEVTADSDYEVTFKLKEAMYPDTFLQDIDTVFIIPKHIFEGKTAEEINAPDLWANPVGSGPFIYDSEINGERMEFTKNENYYLGTPNIDRLIIRVVPSANVLSGLMNGELDLIGF
;
A
#
# COMPACT_ATOMS: atom_id res chain seq x y z
N GLU A 1 -7.57 -30.06 0.89
CA GLU A 1 -6.46 -29.84 1.82
C GLU A 1 -6.08 -28.36 1.75
N GLU A 2 -5.98 -27.67 2.89
CA GLU A 2 -5.63 -26.26 2.97
C GLU A 2 -4.19 -26.05 2.44
N LYS A 3 -4.03 -25.09 1.54
CA LYS A 3 -2.73 -24.75 0.97
C LYS A 3 -2.10 -23.63 1.79
N VAL A 4 -1.09 -23.98 2.59
CA VAL A 4 -0.37 -23.04 3.45
C VAL A 4 1.02 -22.81 2.87
N VAL A 5 1.45 -21.55 2.85
CA VAL A 5 2.82 -21.15 2.50
C VAL A 5 3.45 -20.43 3.68
N THR A 6 4.64 -20.84 4.08
CA THR A 6 5.42 -20.23 5.15
C THR A 6 6.65 -19.51 4.58
N ALA A 7 6.65 -18.18 4.72
CA ALA A 7 7.76 -17.31 4.32
C ALA A 7 8.62 -16.93 5.52
N ALA A 8 9.94 -16.86 5.31
CA ALA A 8 10.87 -16.37 6.33
C ALA A 8 11.26 -14.92 6.06
N MET A 9 11.36 -14.13 7.13
CA MET A 9 12.07 -12.85 7.18
C MET A 9 13.13 -12.92 8.27
N ASP A 10 14.27 -12.26 8.12
CA ASP A 10 15.34 -12.29 9.13
C ASP A 10 15.22 -11.19 10.19
N GLN A 11 14.29 -10.26 10.00
CA GLN A 11 13.92 -9.23 10.98
C GLN A 11 12.40 -9.08 11.06
N ALA A 12 11.91 -8.62 12.21
CA ALA A 12 10.51 -8.32 12.42
C ALA A 12 10.10 -7.01 11.72
N TRP A 13 8.82 -6.87 11.47
CA TRP A 13 8.17 -5.63 11.05
C TRP A 13 8.00 -4.67 12.23
N ASP A 14 7.91 -3.37 11.94
CA ASP A 14 7.73 -2.34 12.95
C ASP A 14 6.26 -2.03 13.21
N THR A 15 5.44 -2.06 12.14
CA THR A 15 4.04 -1.63 12.16
C THR A 15 3.27 -2.24 10.99
N MET A 16 1.94 -2.23 11.08
CA MET A 16 1.04 -2.46 9.94
C MET A 16 0.47 -1.14 9.36
N MET A 17 0.93 0.02 9.85
CA MET A 17 0.56 1.33 9.35
C MET A 17 1.30 1.61 8.02
N PRO A 18 0.61 1.63 6.87
CA PRO A 18 1.27 1.77 5.57
C PRO A 18 1.87 3.16 5.34
N LEU A 19 1.36 4.19 6.03
CA LEU A 19 1.91 5.56 6.00
C LEU A 19 3.35 5.63 6.53
N ASN A 20 3.76 4.65 7.33
CA ASN A 20 5.02 4.66 8.09
C ASN A 20 5.98 3.53 7.70
N THR A 21 5.95 3.12 6.44
CA THR A 21 6.81 2.06 5.91
C THR A 21 8.24 2.54 5.71
N THR A 22 9.11 2.27 6.69
CA THR A 22 10.53 2.65 6.63
C THR A 22 11.47 1.50 6.36
N SER A 23 11.01 0.27 6.49
CA SER A 23 11.79 -0.93 6.23
C SER A 23 11.15 -1.81 5.18
N ASN A 24 11.97 -2.58 4.46
CA ASN A 24 11.48 -3.57 3.50
C ASN A 24 10.62 -4.65 4.17
N TYR A 25 10.89 -4.95 5.46
CA TYR A 25 10.11 -5.91 6.24
C TYR A 25 8.67 -5.43 6.48
N THR A 26 8.53 -4.18 6.91
CA THR A 26 7.22 -3.54 7.08
C THR A 26 6.51 -3.40 5.74
N ARG A 27 7.23 -3.00 4.67
CA ARG A 27 6.66 -2.93 3.32
C ARG A 27 6.14 -4.29 2.86
N PHE A 28 6.90 -5.37 3.06
CA PHE A 28 6.49 -6.72 2.69
C PHE A 28 5.20 -7.16 3.38
N ILE A 29 5.00 -6.80 4.66
CA ILE A 29 3.74 -7.01 5.38
C ILE A 29 2.62 -6.16 4.77
N CYS A 30 2.86 -4.87 4.55
CA CYS A 30 1.87 -3.97 3.97
C CYS A 30 1.46 -4.39 2.54
N ASP A 31 2.37 -4.92 1.74
CA ASP A 31 2.09 -5.48 0.40
C ASP A 31 1.10 -6.67 0.41
N GLN A 32 0.94 -7.34 1.55
CA GLN A 32 -0.03 -8.41 1.67
C GLN A 32 -1.44 -7.88 1.97
N ILE A 33 -1.52 -6.76 2.72
CA ILE A 33 -2.76 -6.22 3.29
C ILE A 33 -3.37 -5.15 2.38
N TYR A 34 -2.53 -4.23 1.89
CA TYR A 34 -2.95 -3.04 1.14
C TYR A 34 -2.51 -3.14 -0.31
N ASP A 35 -3.13 -2.33 -1.15
CA ASP A 35 -2.68 -2.14 -2.52
C ASP A 35 -2.40 -0.66 -2.80
N ARG A 36 -1.86 -0.39 -3.97
CA ARG A 36 -1.43 0.92 -4.47
C ARG A 36 -1.93 1.11 -5.89
N LEU A 37 -1.76 2.28 -6.49
CA LEU A 37 -2.23 2.53 -7.85
C LEU A 37 -1.45 1.72 -8.88
N THR A 38 -0.12 1.71 -8.76
CA THR A 38 0.80 1.05 -9.70
C THR A 38 1.87 0.28 -8.96
N GLN A 39 2.56 -0.62 -9.65
CA GLN A 39 3.72 -1.35 -9.15
C GLN A 39 4.82 -1.36 -10.18
N THR A 40 6.04 -1.09 -9.73
CA THR A 40 7.26 -1.25 -10.54
C THR A 40 7.80 -2.66 -10.38
N ASN A 41 7.94 -3.37 -11.49
CA ASN A 41 8.49 -4.73 -11.55
C ASN A 41 10.03 -4.71 -11.49
N ALA A 42 10.64 -5.87 -11.24
CA ALA A 42 12.08 -6.02 -11.15
C ALA A 42 12.83 -5.66 -12.45
N ASP A 43 12.18 -5.71 -13.59
CA ASP A 43 12.72 -5.30 -14.90
C ASP A 43 12.53 -3.80 -15.21
N GLY A 44 11.92 -3.05 -14.28
CA GLY A 44 11.62 -1.63 -14.39
C GLY A 44 10.31 -1.32 -15.12
N SER A 45 9.57 -2.31 -15.60
CA SER A 45 8.24 -2.10 -16.17
C SER A 45 7.25 -1.71 -15.08
N ILE A 46 6.26 -0.89 -15.43
CA ILE A 46 5.20 -0.46 -14.52
C ILE A 46 3.91 -1.18 -14.91
N GLU A 47 3.28 -1.79 -13.93
CA GLU A 47 1.96 -2.43 -14.09
C GLU A 47 0.92 -1.73 -13.22
N GLY A 48 -0.35 -1.80 -13.64
CA GLY A 48 -1.47 -1.33 -12.85
C GLY A 48 -1.76 -2.30 -11.68
N ARG A 49 -2.19 -1.71 -10.57
CA ARG A 49 -2.71 -2.41 -9.39
C ARG A 49 -4.14 -1.94 -9.19
N LEU A 50 -4.47 -1.09 -8.22
CA LEU A 50 -5.79 -0.47 -8.12
C LEU A 50 -6.15 0.33 -9.38
N ALA A 51 -5.16 0.89 -10.08
CA ALA A 51 -5.37 1.48 -11.40
C ALA A 51 -5.42 0.40 -12.49
N GLU A 52 -6.56 0.28 -13.17
CA GLU A 52 -6.71 -0.55 -14.39
C GLU A 52 -5.90 0.04 -15.55
N SER A 53 -5.84 1.37 -15.62
CA SER A 53 -5.12 2.11 -16.65
C SER A 53 -4.89 3.56 -16.21
N TRP A 54 -4.05 4.27 -16.97
CA TRP A 54 -3.84 5.71 -16.78
C TRP A 54 -3.60 6.43 -18.10
N THR A 55 -3.86 7.72 -18.10
CA THR A 55 -3.59 8.64 -19.22
C THR A 55 -2.82 9.84 -18.74
N VAL A 56 -1.92 10.33 -19.58
CA VAL A 56 -1.15 11.54 -19.33
C VAL A 56 -1.65 12.62 -20.29
N ASN A 57 -1.85 13.84 -19.81
CA ASN A 57 -2.29 14.93 -20.65
C ASN A 57 -1.18 15.38 -21.61
N ASP A 58 -1.54 16.17 -22.64
CA ASP A 58 -0.60 16.66 -23.67
C ASP A 58 0.55 17.51 -23.10
N ALA A 59 0.33 18.16 -21.96
CA ALA A 59 1.34 18.98 -21.29
C ALA A 59 2.30 18.15 -20.43
N SER A 60 2.02 16.86 -20.20
CA SER A 60 2.76 15.96 -19.31
C SER A 60 2.85 16.47 -17.86
N ASP A 61 1.85 17.21 -17.41
CA ASP A 61 1.74 17.78 -16.07
C ASP A 61 0.51 17.34 -15.30
N ALA A 62 -0.21 16.34 -15.83
CA ALA A 62 -1.31 15.67 -15.13
C ALA A 62 -1.43 14.21 -15.57
N VAL A 63 -1.75 13.32 -14.61
CA VAL A 63 -2.00 11.90 -14.83
C VAL A 63 -3.36 11.56 -14.26
N THR A 64 -4.23 10.99 -15.11
CA THR A 64 -5.54 10.50 -14.70
C THR A 64 -5.52 8.98 -14.66
N PHE A 65 -5.85 8.39 -13.52
CA PHE A 65 -5.97 6.95 -13.32
C PHE A 65 -7.43 6.55 -13.39
N LYS A 66 -7.70 5.44 -14.07
CA LYS A 66 -8.96 4.71 -13.99
C LYS A 66 -8.78 3.53 -13.06
N LEU A 67 -9.61 3.42 -12.03
CA LEU A 67 -9.55 2.35 -11.03
C LEU A 67 -10.32 1.11 -11.48
N HIS A 68 -9.98 -0.05 -10.92
CA HIS A 68 -10.78 -1.26 -11.01
C HIS A 68 -12.12 -1.08 -10.28
N GLU A 69 -13.23 -1.14 -11.00
CA GLU A 69 -14.59 -0.93 -10.45
C GLU A 69 -15.05 -2.09 -9.54
N ASP A 70 -14.40 -3.25 -9.63
CA ASP A 70 -14.67 -4.44 -8.82
C ASP A 70 -13.72 -4.56 -7.60
N ALA A 71 -12.82 -3.60 -7.40
CA ALA A 71 -11.97 -3.58 -6.22
C ALA A 71 -12.79 -3.25 -4.95
N VAL A 72 -12.63 -4.09 -3.93
CA VAL A 72 -13.29 -3.92 -2.63
C VAL A 72 -12.29 -4.02 -1.49
N TRP A 73 -12.59 -3.33 -0.40
CA TRP A 73 -11.92 -3.51 0.87
C TRP A 73 -12.25 -4.87 1.48
N SER A 74 -11.44 -5.34 2.42
CA SER A 74 -11.64 -6.65 3.09
C SER A 74 -12.92 -6.73 3.93
N ASP A 75 -13.53 -5.60 4.26
CA ASP A 75 -14.83 -5.50 4.93
C ASP A 75 -16.02 -5.43 3.94
N GLY A 76 -15.74 -5.39 2.63
CA GLY A 76 -16.73 -5.44 1.55
C GLY A 76 -17.15 -4.07 0.99
N GLU A 77 -16.71 -2.96 1.55
CA GLU A 77 -16.95 -1.63 0.97
C GLU A 77 -16.14 -1.45 -0.34
N PRO A 78 -16.65 -0.72 -1.34
CA PRO A 78 -15.92 -0.49 -2.59
C PRO A 78 -14.69 0.37 -2.39
N VAL A 79 -13.63 0.11 -3.16
CA VAL A 79 -12.49 1.03 -3.27
C VAL A 79 -12.83 2.08 -4.32
N THR A 80 -12.72 3.36 -3.94
CA THR A 80 -13.12 4.48 -4.81
C THR A 80 -11.99 5.50 -4.98
N ALA A 81 -12.17 6.42 -5.93
CA ALA A 81 -11.28 7.56 -6.13
C ALA A 81 -11.16 8.46 -4.88
N GLU A 82 -12.21 8.53 -4.07
CA GLU A 82 -12.21 9.26 -2.80
C GLU A 82 -11.25 8.63 -1.77
N ASP A 83 -11.06 7.31 -1.76
CA ASP A 83 -10.05 6.66 -0.93
C ASP A 83 -8.65 7.04 -1.36
N VAL A 84 -8.43 7.17 -2.67
CA VAL A 84 -7.14 7.64 -3.22
C VAL A 84 -6.88 9.07 -2.78
N VAL A 85 -7.81 10.00 -3.02
CA VAL A 85 -7.69 11.41 -2.60
C VAL A 85 -7.38 11.48 -1.11
N PHE A 86 -8.19 10.82 -0.29
CA PHE A 86 -8.02 10.78 1.17
C PHE A 86 -6.63 10.26 1.58
N SER A 87 -6.16 9.20 0.94
CA SER A 87 -4.84 8.64 1.24
C SER A 87 -3.73 9.65 1.01
N TYR A 88 -3.74 10.31 -0.15
CA TYR A 88 -2.73 11.32 -0.47
C TYR A 88 -2.81 12.56 0.43
N GLN A 89 -4.00 12.97 0.87
CA GLN A 89 -4.17 13.99 1.90
C GLN A 89 -3.53 13.55 3.23
N MET A 90 -3.78 12.31 3.68
CA MET A 90 -3.17 11.79 4.90
C MET A 90 -1.63 11.71 4.83
N TYR A 91 -1.08 11.30 3.68
CA TYR A 91 0.37 11.30 3.49
C TYR A 91 0.95 12.72 3.49
N SER A 92 0.25 13.70 2.92
CA SER A 92 0.73 15.09 2.83
C SER A 92 0.55 15.90 4.10
N ASP A 93 -0.40 15.54 4.98
CA ASP A 93 -0.65 16.24 6.24
C ASP A 93 0.59 16.20 7.16
N PRO A 94 1.21 17.36 7.48
CA PRO A 94 2.43 17.40 8.30
C PRO A 94 2.20 16.96 9.75
N SER A 95 0.96 16.87 10.23
CA SER A 95 0.62 16.37 11.57
C SER A 95 0.55 14.83 11.64
N VAL A 96 0.43 14.16 10.49
CA VAL A 96 0.50 12.71 10.36
C VAL A 96 1.97 12.27 10.21
N GLU A 97 2.38 11.23 10.93
CA GLU A 97 3.74 10.70 10.87
C GLU A 97 3.96 9.82 9.63
N ALA A 98 3.70 10.38 8.44
CA ALA A 98 3.87 9.68 7.17
C ALA A 98 5.33 9.79 6.69
N LYS A 99 6.12 8.74 6.90
CA LYS A 99 7.55 8.73 6.54
C LYS A 99 7.79 8.59 5.03
N SER A 100 6.82 8.06 4.28
CA SER A 100 6.89 7.97 2.82
C SER A 100 6.41 9.24 2.11
N ARG A 101 6.12 10.32 2.84
CA ARG A 101 5.62 11.60 2.30
C ARG A 101 6.48 12.19 1.18
N TYR A 102 7.78 12.04 1.23
CA TYR A 102 8.70 12.59 0.22
C TYR A 102 8.41 12.09 -1.21
N HIS A 103 7.73 10.96 -1.37
CA HIS A 103 7.27 10.46 -2.67
C HIS A 103 6.16 11.31 -3.31
N LEU A 104 5.62 12.27 -2.57
CA LEU A 104 4.60 13.19 -3.07
C LEU A 104 5.23 14.48 -3.66
N GLU A 105 6.55 14.64 -3.63
CA GLU A 105 7.25 15.88 -3.97
C GLU A 105 6.91 16.45 -5.35
N TYR A 106 6.51 15.61 -6.30
CA TYR A 106 6.16 16.04 -7.67
C TYR A 106 4.71 16.50 -7.81
N ILE A 107 3.84 16.24 -6.84
CA ILE A 107 2.42 16.61 -6.90
C ILE A 107 2.27 18.10 -6.59
N ALA A 108 1.40 18.80 -7.32
CA ALA A 108 1.11 20.20 -7.04
C ALA A 108 0.42 20.36 -5.68
N GLY A 109 0.63 21.48 -5.02
CA GLY A 109 0.05 21.79 -3.71
C GLY A 109 0.86 21.29 -2.51
N VAL A 110 2.01 20.62 -2.73
CA VAL A 110 2.94 20.22 -1.65
C VAL A 110 4.31 20.90 -1.81
N ASP A 111 5.08 20.92 -0.72
CA ASP A 111 6.47 21.37 -0.73
C ASP A 111 7.44 20.26 -1.24
N ASP A 112 8.75 20.50 -1.18
CA ASP A 112 9.78 19.54 -1.64
C ASP A 112 9.97 18.35 -0.67
N SER A 113 9.31 18.34 0.47
CA SER A 113 9.23 17.20 1.38
C SER A 113 7.94 16.37 1.19
N GLY A 114 7.07 16.80 0.27
CA GLY A 114 5.75 16.23 0.06
C GLY A 114 4.70 16.67 1.07
N ALA A 115 5.02 17.62 1.97
CA ALA A 115 4.05 18.17 2.90
C ALA A 115 3.15 19.20 2.20
N GLU A 116 1.86 19.17 2.47
CA GLU A 116 0.91 20.15 1.93
C GLU A 116 1.28 21.58 2.37
N LEU A 117 1.10 22.54 1.44
CA LEU A 117 1.38 23.95 1.68
C LEU A 117 0.32 24.64 2.56
N SER A 118 -0.88 24.10 2.55
CA SER A 118 -2.03 24.46 3.41
C SER A 118 -2.98 23.28 3.44
N GLU A 119 -3.90 23.26 4.40
CA GLU A 119 -4.90 22.21 4.54
C GLU A 119 -5.59 21.91 3.20
N ASP A 120 -5.58 20.64 2.79
CA ASP A 120 -6.14 20.11 1.54
C ASP A 120 -5.56 20.76 0.25
N SER A 121 -4.32 21.25 0.29
CA SER A 121 -3.73 21.90 -0.89
C SER A 121 -3.17 20.93 -1.92
N ILE A 122 -2.96 19.64 -1.58
CA ILE A 122 -2.48 18.64 -2.53
C ILE A 122 -3.47 18.49 -3.70
N GLU A 123 -2.98 18.61 -4.94
CA GLU A 123 -3.83 18.58 -6.13
C GLU A 123 -4.03 17.15 -6.65
N VAL A 124 -4.82 16.37 -5.88
CA VAL A 124 -5.34 15.06 -6.26
C VAL A 124 -6.87 15.14 -6.19
N THR A 125 -7.55 14.86 -7.29
CA THR A 125 -8.99 15.09 -7.44
C THR A 125 -9.70 13.85 -7.93
N ALA A 126 -10.79 13.44 -7.25
CA ALA A 126 -11.71 12.41 -7.74
C ALA A 126 -12.62 13.04 -8.80
N ASP A 127 -12.46 12.61 -10.05
CA ASP A 127 -13.28 13.09 -11.18
C ASP A 127 -14.61 12.32 -11.26
N SER A 128 -14.60 11.09 -10.77
CA SER A 128 -15.76 10.21 -10.60
C SER A 128 -15.46 9.18 -9.49
N ASP A 129 -16.36 8.24 -9.25
CA ASP A 129 -16.15 7.18 -8.26
C ASP A 129 -14.89 6.33 -8.56
N TYR A 130 -14.49 6.24 -9.84
CA TYR A 130 -13.40 5.38 -10.30
C TYR A 130 -12.38 6.09 -11.21
N GLU A 131 -12.37 7.41 -11.21
CA GLU A 131 -11.34 8.19 -11.92
C GLU A 131 -10.74 9.24 -10.97
N VAL A 132 -9.41 9.31 -10.93
CA VAL A 132 -8.66 10.24 -10.08
C VAL A 132 -7.56 10.89 -10.88
N THR A 133 -7.47 12.22 -10.82
CA THR A 133 -6.44 13.01 -11.51
C THR A 133 -5.45 13.61 -10.53
N PHE A 134 -4.17 13.41 -10.84
CA PHE A 134 -3.03 14.01 -10.17
C PHE A 134 -2.51 15.16 -11.02
N LYS A 135 -2.42 16.35 -10.44
CA LYS A 135 -1.75 17.49 -11.05
C LYS A 135 -0.30 17.53 -10.55
N LEU A 136 0.65 17.67 -11.49
CA LEU A 136 2.07 17.75 -11.16
C LEU A 136 2.53 19.22 -11.13
N LYS A 137 3.58 19.51 -10.37
CA LYS A 137 4.18 20.85 -10.27
C LYS A 137 4.68 21.35 -11.62
N GLU A 138 5.20 20.44 -12.44
CA GLU A 138 5.72 20.70 -13.78
C GLU A 138 5.63 19.47 -14.67
N ALA A 139 5.79 19.66 -15.96
CA ALA A 139 5.84 18.57 -16.93
C ALA A 139 7.03 17.64 -16.66
N MET A 140 6.78 16.33 -16.60
CA MET A 140 7.82 15.33 -16.37
C MET A 140 7.57 14.04 -17.14
N TYR A 141 8.57 13.16 -17.17
CA TYR A 141 8.40 11.82 -17.71
C TYR A 141 7.42 11.02 -16.82
N PRO A 142 6.33 10.48 -17.37
CA PRO A 142 5.30 9.79 -16.59
C PRO A 142 5.86 8.64 -15.73
N ASP A 143 6.76 7.84 -16.28
CA ASP A 143 7.33 6.69 -15.57
C ASP A 143 8.07 7.10 -14.28
N THR A 144 8.67 8.30 -14.23
CA THR A 144 9.30 8.81 -13.01
C THR A 144 8.28 9.01 -11.91
N PHE A 145 7.15 9.67 -12.22
CA PHE A 145 6.06 9.86 -11.28
C PHE A 145 5.44 8.54 -10.85
N LEU A 146 5.16 7.65 -11.82
CA LEU A 146 4.53 6.35 -11.55
C LEU A 146 5.39 5.44 -10.67
N GLN A 147 6.73 5.47 -10.84
CA GLN A 147 7.67 4.73 -9.99
C GLN A 147 7.73 5.30 -8.58
N ASP A 148 7.60 6.62 -8.45
CA ASP A 148 7.67 7.27 -7.14
C ASP A 148 6.43 6.94 -6.28
N ILE A 149 5.24 7.00 -6.88
CA ILE A 149 4.00 6.68 -6.17
C ILE A 149 3.78 5.19 -5.93
N ASP A 150 4.60 4.29 -6.46
CA ASP A 150 4.47 2.85 -6.23
C ASP A 150 4.75 2.45 -4.76
N THR A 151 5.18 3.39 -3.94
CA THR A 151 5.37 3.21 -2.50
C THR A 151 4.19 3.69 -1.66
N VAL A 152 3.22 4.36 -2.29
CA VAL A 152 2.07 4.96 -1.62
C VAL A 152 0.90 3.98 -1.60
N PHE A 153 0.64 3.38 -0.44
CA PHE A 153 -0.50 2.49 -0.24
C PHE A 153 -1.79 3.29 -0.07
N ILE A 154 -2.87 2.77 -0.63
CA ILE A 154 -4.20 3.36 -0.46
C ILE A 154 -4.84 2.80 0.80
N ILE A 155 -5.47 3.69 1.59
CA ILE A 155 -6.13 3.37 2.86
C ILE A 155 -7.64 3.66 2.78
N PRO A 156 -8.48 2.93 3.53
CA PRO A 156 -9.93 3.08 3.46
C PRO A 156 -10.40 4.37 4.14
N LYS A 157 -10.90 5.32 3.35
CA LYS A 157 -11.45 6.60 3.85
C LYS A 157 -12.50 6.37 4.94
N HIS A 158 -13.43 5.43 4.75
CA HIS A 158 -14.54 5.17 5.68
C HIS A 158 -14.09 4.72 7.09
N ILE A 159 -12.87 4.21 7.23
CA ILE A 159 -12.29 3.82 8.54
C ILE A 159 -11.60 5.02 9.23
N PHE A 160 -10.99 5.90 8.46
CA PHE A 160 -10.07 6.92 9.00
C PHE A 160 -10.62 8.34 8.92
N GLU A 161 -11.66 8.60 8.12
CA GLU A 161 -12.27 9.92 8.00
C GLU A 161 -12.76 10.46 9.35
N GLY A 162 -12.44 11.72 9.63
CA GLY A 162 -12.80 12.41 10.88
C GLY A 162 -11.95 12.05 12.09
N LYS A 163 -10.95 11.16 11.94
CA LYS A 163 -9.97 10.92 13.01
C LYS A 163 -8.90 12.01 13.05
N THR A 164 -8.47 12.31 14.26
CA THR A 164 -7.36 13.24 14.47
C THR A 164 -6.02 12.62 14.08
N ALA A 165 -5.01 13.45 13.79
CA ALA A 165 -3.66 12.97 13.54
C ALA A 165 -3.10 12.14 14.70
N GLU A 166 -3.43 12.47 15.95
CA GLU A 166 -3.05 11.67 17.13
C GLU A 166 -3.64 10.26 17.08
N GLU A 167 -4.91 10.12 16.68
CA GLU A 167 -5.56 8.82 16.50
C GLU A 167 -4.96 8.06 15.32
N ILE A 168 -4.68 8.72 14.18
CA ILE A 168 -4.05 8.13 13.01
C ILE A 168 -2.65 7.60 13.34
N ASN A 169 -1.86 8.35 14.12
CA ASN A 169 -0.51 7.95 14.51
C ASN A 169 -0.50 6.88 15.61
N ALA A 170 -1.65 6.58 16.23
CA ALA A 170 -1.73 5.58 17.29
C ALA A 170 -1.65 4.14 16.73
N PRO A 171 -0.71 3.29 17.23
CA PRO A 171 -0.54 1.92 16.72
C PRO A 171 -1.79 1.05 16.82
N ASP A 172 -2.61 1.24 17.84
CA ASP A 172 -3.82 0.45 18.11
C ASP A 172 -4.86 0.58 16.99
N LEU A 173 -4.87 1.71 16.27
CA LEU A 173 -5.78 1.92 15.14
C LEU A 173 -5.49 0.96 13.98
N TRP A 174 -4.25 0.52 13.85
CA TRP A 174 -3.76 -0.34 12.77
C TRP A 174 -3.65 -1.81 13.16
N ALA A 175 -4.08 -2.18 14.38
CA ALA A 175 -3.95 -3.55 14.89
C ALA A 175 -4.85 -4.57 14.17
N ASN A 176 -5.95 -4.12 13.54
CA ASN A 176 -6.83 -4.95 12.73
C ASN A 176 -7.07 -4.25 11.40
N PRO A 177 -6.12 -4.33 10.48
CA PRO A 177 -6.15 -3.55 9.26
C PRO A 177 -7.26 -4.01 8.29
N VAL A 178 -7.97 -3.04 7.72
CA VAL A 178 -8.84 -3.22 6.56
C VAL A 178 -8.04 -2.82 5.32
N GLY A 179 -7.84 -3.74 4.41
CA GLY A 179 -7.02 -3.54 3.23
C GLY A 179 -7.68 -4.03 1.94
N SER A 180 -7.09 -3.68 0.81
CA SER A 180 -7.54 -4.08 -0.53
C SER A 180 -6.60 -5.11 -1.19
N GLY A 181 -5.61 -5.59 -0.45
CA GLY A 181 -4.57 -6.48 -0.94
C GLY A 181 -4.99 -7.94 -1.10
N PRO A 182 -4.05 -8.80 -1.54
CA PRO A 182 -4.32 -10.21 -1.83
C PRO A 182 -4.62 -11.06 -0.60
N PHE A 183 -4.21 -10.60 0.59
CA PHE A 183 -4.42 -11.33 1.84
C PHE A 183 -5.07 -10.44 2.89
N ILE A 184 -5.80 -11.09 3.80
CA ILE A 184 -6.46 -10.49 4.97
C ILE A 184 -5.66 -10.90 6.21
N TYR A 185 -5.30 -9.94 7.04
CA TYR A 185 -4.68 -10.18 8.33
C TYR A 185 -5.58 -11.05 9.21
N ASP A 186 -5.00 -12.06 9.83
CA ASP A 186 -5.70 -12.98 10.74
C ASP A 186 -5.20 -12.81 12.18
N SER A 187 -3.89 -12.98 12.39
CA SER A 187 -3.31 -12.92 13.74
C SER A 187 -1.80 -12.71 13.71
N GLU A 188 -1.25 -12.30 14.85
CA GLU A 188 0.21 -12.24 15.03
C GLU A 188 0.65 -12.76 16.41
N ILE A 189 1.90 -13.25 16.45
CA ILE A 189 2.71 -13.32 17.66
C ILE A 189 3.82 -12.29 17.46
N ASN A 190 3.75 -11.21 18.20
CA ASN A 190 4.62 -10.05 18.02
C ASN A 190 6.11 -10.43 17.97
N GLY A 191 6.76 -10.00 16.89
CA GLY A 191 8.18 -10.26 16.66
C GLY A 191 8.54 -11.71 16.28
N GLU A 192 7.56 -12.61 16.13
CA GLU A 192 7.78 -14.02 15.79
C GLU A 192 7.12 -14.43 14.48
N ARG A 193 5.83 -14.15 14.33
CA ARG A 193 5.07 -14.51 13.12
C ARG A 193 3.83 -13.67 12.95
N MET A 194 3.39 -13.57 11.71
CA MET A 194 2.11 -13.01 11.28
C MET A 194 1.43 -14.00 10.35
N GLU A 195 0.12 -14.13 10.48
CA GLU A 195 -0.70 -15.06 9.71
C GLU A 195 -1.77 -14.30 8.93
N PHE A 196 -2.00 -14.76 7.71
CA PHE A 196 -2.96 -14.17 6.78
C PHE A 196 -3.81 -15.24 6.16
N THR A 197 -5.06 -14.92 5.84
CA THR A 197 -5.95 -15.69 4.99
C THR A 197 -6.05 -15.05 3.62
N LYS A 198 -6.30 -15.84 2.58
CA LYS A 198 -6.52 -15.29 1.24
C LYS A 198 -7.72 -14.34 1.20
N ASN A 199 -7.61 -13.29 0.42
CA ASN A 199 -8.75 -12.45 0.06
C ASN A 199 -9.47 -13.09 -1.13
N GLU A 200 -10.64 -13.70 -0.89
CA GLU A 200 -11.41 -14.36 -1.95
C GLU A 200 -11.98 -13.38 -2.98
N ASN A 201 -12.12 -12.10 -2.59
CA ASN A 201 -12.65 -11.02 -3.42
C ASN A 201 -11.54 -10.15 -4.04
N TYR A 202 -10.30 -10.64 -4.06
CA TYR A 202 -9.21 -9.86 -4.61
C TYR A 202 -9.42 -9.63 -6.12
N TYR A 203 -9.50 -8.37 -6.54
CA TYR A 203 -9.87 -7.95 -7.90
C TYR A 203 -8.89 -8.41 -8.99
N LEU A 204 -7.62 -8.66 -8.68
CA LEU A 204 -6.63 -9.24 -9.61
C LEU A 204 -6.65 -10.79 -9.62
N GLY A 205 -7.64 -11.39 -8.98
CA GLY A 205 -7.82 -12.83 -8.89
C GLY A 205 -7.47 -13.41 -7.53
N THR A 206 -8.29 -14.34 -7.06
CA THR A 206 -8.13 -15.00 -5.77
C THR A 206 -6.76 -15.68 -5.66
N PRO A 207 -5.98 -15.46 -4.58
CA PRO A 207 -4.72 -16.14 -4.36
C PRO A 207 -4.86 -17.67 -4.38
N ASN A 208 -3.87 -18.36 -4.96
CA ASN A 208 -3.86 -19.82 -5.08
C ASN A 208 -3.51 -20.57 -3.79
N ILE A 209 -3.11 -19.84 -2.74
CA ILE A 209 -2.83 -20.36 -1.40
C ILE A 209 -3.92 -19.88 -0.44
N ASP A 210 -4.29 -20.70 0.53
CA ASP A 210 -5.36 -20.39 1.48
C ASP A 210 -4.85 -19.57 2.67
N ARG A 211 -3.60 -19.84 3.09
CA ARG A 211 -2.94 -19.12 4.19
C ARG A 211 -1.50 -18.79 3.84
N LEU A 212 -1.09 -17.59 4.22
CA LEU A 212 0.30 -17.15 4.22
C LEU A 212 0.74 -16.95 5.67
N ILE A 213 1.85 -17.59 6.06
CA ILE A 213 2.46 -17.42 7.37
C ILE A 213 3.83 -16.76 7.16
N ILE A 214 4.05 -15.60 7.74
CA ILE A 214 5.34 -14.91 7.71
C ILE A 214 5.99 -15.09 9.07
N ARG A 215 7.18 -15.72 9.09
CA ARG A 215 7.93 -15.99 10.31
C ARG A 215 9.22 -15.22 10.36
N VAL A 216 9.57 -14.71 11.55
CA VAL A 216 10.90 -14.15 11.81
C VAL A 216 11.83 -15.29 12.14
N VAL A 217 12.82 -15.53 11.26
CA VAL A 217 13.76 -16.64 11.36
C VAL A 217 15.19 -16.12 11.22
N PRO A 218 16.05 -16.32 12.22
CA PRO A 218 17.46 -15.92 12.10
C PRO A 218 18.11 -16.47 10.82
N SER A 219 18.84 -15.65 10.09
CA SER A 219 19.45 -15.99 8.78
C SER A 219 20.21 -17.31 8.80
N ALA A 220 20.87 -17.65 9.93
CA ALA A 220 21.59 -18.91 10.10
C ALA A 220 20.68 -20.16 10.04
N ASN A 221 19.39 -20.00 10.33
CA ASN A 221 18.42 -21.10 10.40
C ASN A 221 17.55 -21.23 9.15
N VAL A 222 17.57 -20.23 8.26
CA VAL A 222 16.71 -20.19 7.07
C VAL A 222 16.96 -21.38 6.14
N LEU A 223 18.23 -21.68 5.84
CA LEU A 223 18.57 -22.80 4.95
C LEU A 223 18.10 -24.14 5.51
N SER A 224 18.29 -24.38 6.81
CA SER A 224 17.82 -25.62 7.44
C SER A 224 16.29 -25.72 7.44
N GLY A 225 15.58 -24.61 7.67
CA GLY A 225 14.12 -24.56 7.62
C GLY A 225 13.58 -24.91 6.22
N LEU A 226 14.20 -24.38 5.16
CA LEU A 226 13.85 -24.74 3.77
C LEU A 226 14.13 -26.23 3.48
N MET A 227 15.28 -26.74 3.91
CA MET A 227 15.64 -28.14 3.66
C MET A 227 14.76 -29.15 4.41
N ASN A 228 14.25 -28.76 5.57
CA ASN A 228 13.37 -29.60 6.40
C ASN A 228 11.86 -29.41 6.09
N GLY A 229 11.53 -28.49 5.17
CA GLY A 229 10.13 -28.20 4.81
C GLY A 229 9.35 -27.42 5.89
N GLU A 230 10.06 -26.74 6.79
CA GLU A 230 9.44 -25.81 7.77
C GLU A 230 9.19 -24.43 7.16
N LEU A 231 9.89 -24.12 6.10
CA LEU A 231 9.78 -22.90 5.30
C LEU A 231 9.63 -23.27 3.83
N ASP A 232 8.83 -22.51 3.11
CA ASP A 232 8.59 -22.68 1.67
C ASP A 232 9.39 -21.66 0.85
N LEU A 233 9.57 -20.45 1.38
CA LEU A 233 10.30 -19.39 0.70
C LEU A 233 10.97 -18.42 1.69
N ILE A 234 11.83 -17.57 1.12
CA ILE A 234 12.48 -16.45 1.81
C ILE A 234 11.82 -15.18 1.29
N GLY A 235 11.23 -14.39 2.18
CA GLY A 235 10.70 -13.07 1.84
C GLY A 235 11.81 -12.02 1.73
N PHE A 236 12.69 -11.99 2.71
CA PHE A 236 13.91 -11.16 2.76
C PHE A 236 14.96 -11.82 3.65
#